data_20c604f5a30d8c1bbe264e27acd6d87c
#
_entry.id   20c604f5a30d8c1bbe264e27acd6d87c
#
_cell.length_a   1.000
_cell.length_b   1.000
_cell.length_c   1.000
_cell.angle_alpha   90.00
_cell.angle_beta   90.00
_cell.angle_gamma   90.00
#
_symmetry.space_group_name_H-M   'P 1'
#
loop_
_entity.id
_entity.type
_entity.pdbx_description
1 polymer ?
#
loop_
_entity_poly.entity_id
_entity_poly.type
_entity_poly.pdbx_seq_one_letter_code
_entity_poly.pdbx_strand_id
1 'polypeptide(L)'
;MRKTENLGLSLYDASDKMSITGESDSLNHNMELIDNEIHTINDRLKTVPNAAGISVELQNALIRWCENSVFSSLEGNSILSDLKTAMGYIEKTTSITLDKTEITLFVGAQAKITATLTPEDANEPVLWSSSDIEVATVLEGTVTCLKEGTAVITATSGECSATCNVTVSASVSMADGLAFSFDAENYNDGDSTYVDDISGVSVALTDIAKQDGAMHFNGTSSKAIIPANALSGIMASNDGVGLVYQAYFKSNDLTKIDHILINNTPERAFNLLSIRNAQNEVRIGFGETFIDMPYNNDGNYHLFTIRYNKAVKGFNLFVDGELVYSKDAYNPIYDEETKELAYKKAIVIGAYPAYSFYSSIDLKHIGIYDRYLSDEEIMQNYLALSSKL
;
A
#
# COMPACT_ATOMS: atom_id res chain seq x y z
N MET A 1 43.50 36.69 -14.09
CA MET A 1 42.92 35.67 -14.98
C MET A 1 43.91 34.54 -15.17
N ARG A 2 43.72 33.39 -14.53
CA ARG A 2 44.51 32.17 -14.78
C ARG A 2 43.75 31.27 -15.74
N LYS A 3 44.40 30.89 -16.83
CA LYS A 3 43.86 29.86 -17.75
C LYS A 3 44.30 28.48 -17.27
N THR A 4 43.36 27.58 -17.08
CA THR A 4 43.70 26.14 -16.96
C THR A 4 43.84 25.58 -18.37
N GLU A 5 45.04 25.16 -18.75
CA GLU A 5 45.38 24.75 -20.12
C GLU A 5 44.53 23.56 -20.67
N ASN A 6 43.89 22.79 -19.81
CA ASN A 6 43.16 21.60 -20.20
C ASN A 6 41.64 21.79 -20.45
N LEU A 7 41.04 22.90 -20.00
CA LEU A 7 39.58 23.09 -20.12
C LEU A 7 39.18 24.41 -20.78
N GLY A 8 40.15 25.30 -21.11
CA GLY A 8 39.87 26.60 -21.70
C GLY A 8 39.06 27.56 -20.82
N LEU A 9 38.89 27.22 -19.53
CA LEU A 9 38.13 28.01 -18.57
C LEU A 9 39.01 29.14 -17.98
N SER A 10 38.47 30.34 -17.93
CA SER A 10 39.07 31.47 -17.26
C SER A 10 38.47 31.54 -15.85
N LEU A 11 39.30 31.27 -14.83
CA LEU A 11 38.89 31.48 -13.45
C LEU A 11 39.19 32.93 -13.04
N TYR A 12 38.21 33.65 -12.51
CA TYR A 12 38.42 34.93 -11.88
C TYR A 12 39.13 34.72 -10.54
N ASP A 13 40.12 35.56 -10.28
CA ASP A 13 40.79 35.58 -8.98
C ASP A 13 39.78 36.12 -7.95
N ALA A 14 39.63 35.45 -6.79
CA ALA A 14 38.74 35.85 -5.70
C ALA A 14 39.10 37.24 -5.09
N SER A 15 40.22 37.84 -5.54
CA SER A 15 40.59 39.21 -5.21
C SER A 15 39.90 40.28 -6.07
N ASP A 16 39.34 39.91 -7.21
CA ASP A 16 38.58 40.83 -8.05
C ASP A 16 37.18 41.01 -7.45
N LYS A 17 37.06 41.89 -6.46
CA LYS A 17 35.80 42.38 -5.95
C LYS A 17 35.00 43.00 -7.08
N MET A 18 33.98 42.33 -7.55
CA MET A 18 32.95 42.92 -8.39
C MET A 18 32.32 44.08 -7.61
N SER A 19 32.70 45.31 -7.95
CA SER A 19 32.06 46.51 -7.41
C SER A 19 30.71 46.68 -8.08
N ILE A 20 29.65 46.32 -7.39
CA ILE A 20 28.27 46.60 -7.82
C ILE A 20 27.99 48.07 -7.47
N THR A 21 28.39 48.98 -8.32
CA THR A 21 28.02 50.39 -8.23
C THR A 21 27.34 50.80 -9.51
N GLY A 22 26.00 50.92 -9.47
CA GLY A 22 25.25 51.50 -10.57
C GLY A 22 23.90 50.87 -10.80
N GLU A 23 23.03 51.62 -11.35
CA GLU A 23 21.61 51.48 -11.63
C GLU A 23 21.13 50.06 -12.07
N SER A 24 19.84 49.76 -11.90
CA SER A 24 19.20 48.48 -12.16
C SER A 24 19.54 47.81 -13.51
N ASP A 25 19.88 48.56 -14.53
CA ASP A 25 20.24 48.06 -15.86
C ASP A 25 21.63 47.37 -15.88
N SER A 26 22.56 47.81 -15.04
CA SER A 26 23.87 47.15 -14.93
C SER A 26 23.80 45.83 -14.15
N LEU A 27 22.87 45.72 -13.22
CA LEU A 27 22.61 44.46 -12.49
C LEU A 27 22.02 43.40 -13.42
N ASN A 28 21.04 43.77 -14.24
CA ASN A 28 20.44 42.88 -15.23
C ASN A 28 21.45 42.45 -16.30
N HIS A 29 22.30 43.36 -16.77
CA HIS A 29 23.33 43.03 -17.74
C HIS A 29 24.42 42.08 -17.16
N ASN A 30 24.79 42.28 -15.92
CA ASN A 30 25.72 41.38 -15.24
C ASN A 30 25.09 40.01 -14.97
N MET A 31 23.80 39.94 -14.67
CA MET A 31 23.07 38.67 -14.53
C MET A 31 22.96 37.92 -15.87
N GLU A 32 22.69 38.63 -16.98
CA GLU A 32 22.69 37.99 -18.33
C GLU A 32 24.07 37.46 -18.72
N LEU A 33 25.17 38.15 -18.37
CA LEU A 33 26.52 37.67 -18.62
C LEU A 33 26.84 36.42 -17.79
N ILE A 34 26.39 36.38 -16.55
CA ILE A 34 26.53 35.24 -15.65
C ILE A 34 25.72 34.05 -16.15
N ASP A 35 24.48 34.26 -16.56
CA ASP A 35 23.60 33.22 -17.11
C ASP A 35 24.21 32.61 -18.41
N ASN A 36 24.77 33.46 -19.27
CA ASN A 36 25.41 33.00 -20.50
C ASN A 36 26.72 32.22 -20.21
N GLU A 37 27.51 32.62 -19.21
CA GLU A 37 28.69 31.84 -18.81
C GLU A 37 28.31 30.51 -18.17
N ILE A 38 27.27 30.47 -17.35
CA ILE A 38 26.73 29.23 -16.75
C ILE A 38 26.20 28.29 -17.84
N HIS A 39 25.45 28.81 -18.83
CA HIS A 39 25.00 28.00 -19.98
C HIS A 39 26.20 27.44 -20.75
N THR A 40 27.25 28.26 -20.95
CA THR A 40 28.45 27.83 -21.65
C THR A 40 29.23 26.76 -20.87
N ILE A 41 29.29 26.87 -19.55
CA ILE A 41 29.88 25.86 -18.65
C ILE A 41 29.08 24.57 -18.70
N ASN A 42 27.76 24.65 -18.59
CA ASN A 42 26.85 23.49 -18.68
C ASN A 42 26.93 22.74 -20.02
N ASP A 43 27.01 23.48 -21.13
CA ASP A 43 27.14 22.87 -22.45
C ASP A 43 28.50 22.23 -22.67
N ARG A 44 29.56 22.80 -22.08
CA ARG A 44 30.89 22.19 -22.11
C ARG A 44 31.00 20.98 -21.19
N LEU A 45 30.32 20.98 -20.03
CA LEU A 45 30.27 19.84 -19.14
C LEU A 45 29.52 18.64 -19.78
N LYS A 46 28.46 18.90 -20.58
CA LYS A 46 27.76 17.86 -21.35
C LYS A 46 28.63 17.20 -22.44
N THR A 47 29.68 17.90 -22.90
CA THR A 47 30.58 17.38 -23.93
C THR A 47 31.85 16.73 -23.39
N VAL A 48 32.08 16.74 -22.07
CA VAL A 48 33.17 16.00 -21.45
C VAL A 48 32.76 14.53 -21.30
N PRO A 49 33.40 13.60 -22.02
CA PRO A 49 33.11 12.18 -21.86
C PRO A 49 33.57 11.72 -20.49
N ASN A 50 32.67 11.41 -19.61
CA ASN A 50 32.88 11.02 -18.22
C ASN A 50 33.54 12.11 -17.36
N ALA A 51 32.85 12.55 -16.31
CA ALA A 51 33.36 13.40 -15.24
C ALA A 51 34.62 12.83 -14.55
N ALA A 52 35.08 11.64 -14.88
CA ALA A 52 36.33 11.01 -14.46
C ALA A 52 37.62 11.75 -14.84
N GLY A 53 37.54 12.85 -15.60
CA GLY A 53 38.70 13.66 -15.96
C GLY A 53 38.87 14.96 -15.13
N ILE A 54 37.87 15.31 -14.32
CA ILE A 54 37.97 16.50 -13.44
C ILE A 54 38.38 16.01 -12.05
N SER A 55 39.52 16.49 -11.54
CA SER A 55 39.96 16.06 -10.21
C SER A 55 38.93 16.43 -9.13
N VAL A 56 38.81 15.60 -8.10
CA VAL A 56 37.89 15.82 -6.97
C VAL A 56 38.17 17.21 -6.32
N GLU A 57 39.43 17.65 -6.33
CA GLU A 57 39.80 18.97 -5.82
C GLU A 57 39.21 20.12 -6.65
N LEU A 58 39.15 19.95 -7.98
CA LEU A 58 38.58 20.97 -8.87
C LEU A 58 37.04 20.99 -8.76
N GLN A 59 36.41 19.81 -8.63
CA GLN A 59 34.98 19.70 -8.35
C GLN A 59 34.59 20.40 -7.05
N ASN A 60 35.32 20.10 -5.97
CA ASN A 60 35.10 20.73 -4.66
C ASN A 60 35.39 22.24 -4.67
N ALA A 61 36.38 22.70 -5.49
CA ALA A 61 36.67 24.12 -5.62
C ALA A 61 35.55 24.86 -6.37
N LEU A 62 34.99 24.29 -7.42
CA LEU A 62 33.86 24.85 -8.17
C LEU A 62 32.60 24.96 -7.32
N ILE A 63 32.29 23.91 -6.54
CA ILE A 63 31.14 23.88 -5.63
C ILE A 63 31.28 24.94 -4.55
N ARG A 64 32.45 25.00 -3.84
CA ARG A 64 32.69 26.03 -2.83
C ARG A 64 32.64 27.44 -3.42
N TRP A 65 33.05 27.62 -4.67
CA TRP A 65 32.96 28.92 -5.34
C TRP A 65 31.49 29.29 -5.59
N CYS A 66 30.65 28.34 -6.03
CA CYS A 66 29.22 28.55 -6.20
C CYS A 66 28.52 28.82 -4.84
N GLU A 67 28.86 28.06 -3.80
CA GLU A 67 28.28 28.22 -2.45
C GLU A 67 28.64 29.57 -1.80
N ASN A 68 29.83 30.11 -2.06
CA ASN A 68 30.30 31.36 -1.48
C ASN A 68 30.06 32.58 -2.39
N SER A 69 29.51 32.41 -3.58
CA SER A 69 29.22 33.51 -4.52
C SER A 69 27.83 34.07 -4.29
N VAL A 70 27.50 35.20 -4.92
CA VAL A 70 26.20 35.89 -4.86
C VAL A 70 25.02 35.00 -5.27
N PHE A 71 25.26 33.82 -5.84
CA PHE A 71 24.28 32.83 -6.21
C PHE A 71 23.54 32.14 -5.03
N SER A 72 24.13 32.22 -3.82
CA SER A 72 23.49 31.68 -2.61
C SER A 72 22.19 32.41 -2.20
N SER A 73 21.89 33.56 -2.78
CA SER A 73 20.75 34.41 -2.41
C SER A 73 19.63 34.52 -3.45
N LEU A 74 19.82 34.02 -4.66
CA LEU A 74 18.85 34.06 -5.76
C LEU A 74 18.67 32.65 -6.31
N GLU A 75 17.48 32.08 -6.31
CA GLU A 75 17.06 30.82 -7.00
C GLU A 75 18.19 29.80 -7.38
N GLY A 76 19.36 30.01 -6.82
CA GLY A 76 20.64 29.36 -7.16
C GLY A 76 20.71 27.89 -6.71
N ASN A 77 19.74 27.40 -5.91
CA ASN A 77 19.70 26.00 -5.48
C ASN A 77 19.52 25.06 -6.67
N SER A 78 18.81 25.47 -7.73
CA SER A 78 18.64 24.61 -8.92
C SER A 78 19.92 24.53 -9.74
N ILE A 79 20.60 25.66 -9.96
CA ILE A 79 21.84 25.69 -10.77
C ILE A 79 22.97 24.94 -10.06
N LEU A 80 23.11 25.11 -8.74
CA LEU A 80 24.09 24.38 -7.95
C LEU A 80 23.77 22.86 -7.93
N SER A 81 22.50 22.49 -7.83
CA SER A 81 22.04 21.10 -7.91
C SER A 81 22.33 20.50 -9.29
N ASP A 82 22.05 21.24 -10.37
CA ASP A 82 22.31 20.80 -11.74
C ASP A 82 23.82 20.64 -11.99
N LEU A 83 24.63 21.55 -11.45
CA LEU A 83 26.09 21.48 -11.55
C LEU A 83 26.64 20.29 -10.75
N LYS A 84 26.20 20.08 -9.51
CA LYS A 84 26.53 18.92 -8.70
C LYS A 84 26.19 17.61 -9.42
N THR A 85 24.98 17.54 -10.00
CA THR A 85 24.52 16.38 -10.76
C THR A 85 25.35 16.14 -12.02
N ALA A 86 25.62 17.20 -12.82
CA ALA A 86 26.40 17.10 -14.05
C ALA A 86 27.87 16.68 -13.80
N MET A 87 28.40 17.02 -12.63
CA MET A 87 29.77 16.65 -12.22
C MET A 87 29.82 15.29 -11.51
N GLY A 88 28.70 14.64 -11.25
CA GLY A 88 28.63 13.43 -10.44
C GLY A 88 29.12 13.68 -8.99
N TYR A 89 28.85 14.89 -8.45
CA TYR A 89 29.25 15.25 -7.09
C TYR A 89 28.46 14.40 -6.09
N ILE A 90 29.21 13.84 -5.14
CA ILE A 90 28.63 13.07 -4.05
C ILE A 90 28.58 13.93 -2.80
N GLU A 91 27.36 14.34 -2.40
CA GLU A 91 27.15 14.94 -1.09
C GLU A 91 27.14 13.83 -0.04
N LYS A 92 28.07 13.94 0.91
CA LYS A 92 28.26 12.87 1.90
C LYS A 92 27.10 12.79 2.89
N THR A 93 26.72 11.57 3.20
CA THR A 93 25.78 11.27 4.27
C THR A 93 26.45 11.50 5.62
N THR A 94 25.84 12.34 6.45
CA THR A 94 26.29 12.58 7.84
C THR A 94 25.45 11.79 8.84
N SER A 95 24.25 11.37 8.45
CA SER A 95 23.36 10.52 9.25
C SER A 95 22.36 9.80 8.35
N ILE A 96 21.96 8.60 8.74
CA ILE A 96 20.89 7.80 8.12
C ILE A 96 19.89 7.37 9.18
N THR A 97 18.59 7.46 8.89
CA THR A 97 17.51 6.98 9.75
C THR A 97 16.56 6.11 8.97
N LEU A 98 15.87 5.17 9.65
CA LEU A 98 14.83 4.33 9.07
C LEU A 98 13.47 4.72 9.64
N ASP A 99 12.43 4.61 8.82
CA ASP A 99 11.03 4.81 9.23
C ASP A 99 10.54 3.73 10.19
N LYS A 100 11.20 2.55 10.20
CA LYS A 100 10.90 1.40 11.07
C LYS A 100 12.19 0.85 11.65
N THR A 101 12.22 0.66 12.98
CA THR A 101 13.35 0.05 13.70
C THR A 101 13.10 -1.41 14.09
N GLU A 102 11.82 -1.80 14.11
CA GLU A 102 11.35 -3.16 14.37
C GLU A 102 10.14 -3.47 13.50
N ILE A 103 10.09 -4.69 12.94
CA ILE A 103 8.93 -5.22 12.23
C ILE A 103 8.75 -6.69 12.56
N THR A 104 7.48 -7.11 12.70
CA THR A 104 7.11 -8.53 12.82
C THR A 104 6.26 -8.89 11.62
N LEU A 105 6.68 -9.91 10.90
CA LEU A 105 6.05 -10.38 9.66
C LEU A 105 5.94 -11.91 9.67
N PHE A 106 5.26 -12.46 8.68
CA PHE A 106 5.13 -13.91 8.50
C PHE A 106 5.93 -14.37 7.29
N VAL A 107 6.22 -15.66 7.22
CA VAL A 107 6.86 -16.27 6.05
C VAL A 107 6.03 -15.95 4.79
N GLY A 108 6.70 -15.45 3.75
CA GLY A 108 6.09 -15.00 2.49
C GLY A 108 5.71 -13.51 2.45
N ALA A 109 5.62 -12.84 3.60
CA ALA A 109 5.28 -11.42 3.65
C ALA A 109 6.42 -10.52 3.15
N GLN A 110 6.03 -9.34 2.68
CA GLN A 110 6.95 -8.26 2.30
C GLN A 110 6.60 -6.98 3.06
N ALA A 111 7.63 -6.19 3.35
CA ALA A 111 7.46 -4.85 3.91
C ALA A 111 8.49 -3.89 3.34
N LYS A 112 8.09 -2.63 3.15
CA LYS A 112 9.00 -1.55 2.76
C LYS A 112 9.54 -0.85 3.99
N ILE A 113 10.85 -0.66 4.03
CA ILE A 113 11.57 0.18 4.97
C ILE A 113 12.16 1.34 4.16
N THR A 114 11.95 2.56 4.63
CA THR A 114 12.45 3.77 3.97
C THR A 114 13.63 4.33 4.76
N ALA A 115 14.73 4.58 4.06
CA ALA A 115 15.89 5.28 4.62
C ALA A 115 15.82 6.76 4.28
N THR A 116 16.08 7.60 5.28
CA THR A 116 16.23 9.05 5.12
C THR A 116 17.66 9.46 5.43
N LEU A 117 18.27 10.15 4.50
CA LEU A 117 19.64 10.65 4.62
C LEU A 117 19.66 12.08 5.14
N THR A 118 20.73 12.44 5.82
CA THR A 118 21.03 13.82 6.22
C THR A 118 22.46 14.16 5.75
N PRO A 119 22.70 15.31 5.11
CA PRO A 119 21.71 16.36 4.76
C PRO A 119 20.71 15.87 3.70
N GLU A 120 19.63 16.63 3.46
CA GLU A 120 18.53 16.24 2.56
C GLU A 120 19.00 16.05 1.10
N ASP A 121 20.06 16.75 0.70
CA ASP A 121 20.70 16.63 -0.62
C ASP A 121 21.81 15.57 -0.67
N ALA A 122 22.02 14.79 0.40
CA ALA A 122 22.95 13.67 0.38
C ALA A 122 22.54 12.65 -0.69
N ASN A 123 23.51 12.24 -1.52
CA ASN A 123 23.29 11.38 -2.67
C ASN A 123 24.23 10.17 -2.73
N GLU A 124 24.88 9.85 -1.61
CA GLU A 124 25.58 8.58 -1.49
C GLU A 124 24.57 7.41 -1.58
N PRO A 125 24.92 6.33 -2.30
CA PRO A 125 24.01 5.20 -2.45
C PRO A 125 23.70 4.54 -1.10
N VAL A 126 22.43 4.18 -0.89
CA VAL A 126 22.02 3.36 0.25
C VAL A 126 22.18 1.90 -0.10
N LEU A 127 23.08 1.21 0.62
CA LEU A 127 23.32 -0.21 0.51
C LEU A 127 22.54 -0.95 1.59
N TRP A 128 21.82 -1.98 1.20
CA TRP A 128 21.01 -2.79 2.09
C TRP A 128 21.62 -4.17 2.28
N SER A 129 21.59 -4.68 3.50
CA SER A 129 22.02 -6.03 3.83
C SER A 129 21.14 -6.65 4.90
N SER A 130 21.11 -7.99 4.92
CA SER A 130 20.46 -8.79 5.95
C SER A 130 21.51 -9.60 6.71
N SER A 131 21.36 -9.71 8.01
CA SER A 131 22.23 -10.57 8.86
C SER A 131 21.97 -12.06 8.61
N ASP A 132 20.77 -12.42 8.11
CA ASP A 132 20.40 -13.80 7.77
C ASP A 132 19.49 -13.81 6.54
N ILE A 133 20.06 -14.10 5.39
CA ILE A 133 19.36 -14.13 4.11
C ILE A 133 18.44 -15.35 3.94
N GLU A 134 18.56 -16.38 4.81
CA GLU A 134 17.62 -17.50 4.82
C GLU A 134 16.34 -17.13 5.55
N VAL A 135 16.40 -16.21 6.52
CA VAL A 135 15.26 -15.73 7.27
C VAL A 135 14.56 -14.58 6.52
N ALA A 136 15.32 -13.56 6.11
CA ALA A 136 14.79 -12.43 5.37
C ALA A 136 15.83 -11.86 4.42
N THR A 137 15.41 -11.52 3.20
CA THR A 137 16.21 -10.77 2.22
C THR A 137 15.75 -9.35 2.13
N VAL A 138 16.61 -8.46 1.60
CA VAL A 138 16.27 -7.06 1.36
C VAL A 138 16.78 -6.61 0.00
N LEU A 139 15.92 -5.92 -0.76
CA LEU A 139 16.27 -5.29 -2.03
C LEU A 139 15.68 -3.87 -2.05
N GLU A 140 16.54 -2.86 -2.16
CA GLU A 140 16.12 -1.44 -2.18
C GLU A 140 15.15 -1.07 -1.04
N GLY A 141 15.38 -1.63 0.18
CA GLY A 141 14.54 -1.42 1.35
C GLY A 141 13.26 -2.26 1.39
N THR A 142 12.98 -3.07 0.36
CA THR A 142 11.89 -4.05 0.41
C THR A 142 12.42 -5.34 1.05
N VAL A 143 11.91 -5.64 2.24
CA VAL A 143 12.20 -6.86 3.00
C VAL A 143 11.26 -7.95 2.54
N THR A 144 11.79 -9.15 2.24
CA THR A 144 11.01 -10.35 1.93
C THR A 144 11.33 -11.43 2.96
N CYS A 145 10.33 -11.93 3.66
CA CYS A 145 10.45 -12.95 4.70
C CYS A 145 10.39 -14.35 4.10
N LEU A 146 11.42 -15.17 4.33
CA LEU A 146 11.57 -16.49 3.70
C LEU A 146 11.36 -17.65 4.67
N LYS A 147 11.75 -17.49 5.93
CA LYS A 147 11.74 -18.56 6.94
C LYS A 147 11.59 -17.97 8.33
N GLU A 148 10.96 -18.73 9.23
CA GLU A 148 10.88 -18.37 10.66
C GLU A 148 12.25 -18.07 11.27
N GLY A 149 12.33 -17.02 12.04
CA GLY A 149 13.54 -16.58 12.70
C GLY A 149 13.59 -15.07 12.91
N THR A 150 14.80 -14.60 13.17
CA THR A 150 15.07 -13.16 13.30
C THR A 150 16.23 -12.76 12.39
N ALA A 151 16.12 -11.62 11.76
CA ALA A 151 17.18 -11.02 10.96
C ALA A 151 17.30 -9.53 11.29
N VAL A 152 18.50 -8.98 11.16
CA VAL A 152 18.73 -7.54 11.25
C VAL A 152 18.96 -7.01 9.83
N ILE A 153 18.09 -6.13 9.39
CA ILE A 153 18.26 -5.40 8.13
C ILE A 153 19.06 -4.14 8.42
N THR A 154 20.12 -3.95 7.66
CA THR A 154 21.02 -2.79 7.80
C THR A 154 21.00 -1.98 6.51
N ALA A 155 20.75 -0.68 6.64
CA ALA A 155 20.95 0.31 5.58
C ALA A 155 22.25 1.06 5.87
N THR A 156 23.13 1.17 4.89
CA THR A 156 24.43 1.86 5.00
C THR A 156 24.54 2.88 3.87
N SER A 157 24.96 4.11 4.21
CA SER A 157 25.29 5.15 3.24
C SER A 157 26.56 5.87 3.69
N GLY A 158 27.62 5.79 2.88
CA GLY A 158 28.96 6.22 3.28
C GLY A 158 29.44 5.49 4.53
N GLU A 159 29.75 6.25 5.60
CA GLU A 159 30.18 5.71 6.90
C GLU A 159 29.02 5.56 7.91
N CYS A 160 27.80 5.96 7.51
CA CYS A 160 26.62 5.93 8.36
C CYS A 160 25.82 4.65 8.17
N SER A 161 25.21 4.13 9.23
CA SER A 161 24.33 2.97 9.17
C SER A 161 23.16 3.08 10.13
N ALA A 162 22.03 2.45 9.76
CA ALA A 162 20.85 2.27 10.60
C ALA A 162 20.30 0.87 10.44
N THR A 163 19.64 0.35 11.47
CA THR A 163 19.16 -1.05 11.50
C THR A 163 17.68 -1.14 11.81
N CYS A 164 17.05 -2.19 11.29
CA CYS A 164 15.71 -2.63 11.61
C CYS A 164 15.73 -4.11 12.00
N ASN A 165 15.18 -4.44 13.18
CA ASN A 165 15.01 -5.82 13.63
C ASN A 165 13.78 -6.44 12.96
N VAL A 166 13.96 -7.56 12.27
CA VAL A 166 12.89 -8.30 11.60
C VAL A 166 12.66 -9.61 12.34
N THR A 167 11.44 -9.81 12.84
CA THR A 167 10.99 -11.09 13.37
C THR A 167 10.06 -11.74 12.36
N VAL A 168 10.40 -12.96 11.91
CA VAL A 168 9.59 -13.74 11.00
C VAL A 168 8.96 -14.90 11.74
N SER A 169 7.64 -15.00 11.75
CA SER A 169 6.87 -16.08 12.36
C SER A 169 6.58 -17.21 11.36
N ALA A 170 6.67 -18.48 11.81
CA ALA A 170 6.53 -19.66 10.96
C ALA A 170 5.13 -19.92 10.45
N SER A 171 4.12 -19.62 11.25
CA SER A 171 2.73 -19.90 10.90
C SER A 171 1.92 -18.62 10.89
N VAL A 172 1.20 -18.44 9.81
CA VAL A 172 0.19 -17.40 9.71
C VAL A 172 -1.13 -18.05 10.12
N SER A 173 -1.55 -17.82 11.36
CA SER A 173 -2.93 -18.10 11.77
C SER A 173 -3.80 -16.89 11.49
N MET A 174 -5.10 -17.10 11.28
CA MET A 174 -6.05 -15.98 11.28
C MET A 174 -5.96 -15.21 12.61
N ALA A 175 -6.21 -13.91 12.55
CA ALA A 175 -6.26 -13.07 13.74
C ALA A 175 -7.32 -13.59 14.73
N ASP A 176 -7.08 -13.42 16.01
CA ASP A 176 -8.03 -13.82 17.06
C ASP A 176 -9.37 -13.05 16.96
N GLY A 177 -10.44 -13.61 17.52
CA GLY A 177 -11.75 -12.97 17.56
C GLY A 177 -12.60 -13.19 16.30
N LEU A 178 -12.26 -14.18 15.49
CA LEU A 178 -13.14 -14.67 14.42
C LEU A 178 -14.42 -15.21 15.06
N ALA A 179 -15.56 -14.62 14.72
CA ALA A 179 -16.84 -14.92 15.35
C ALA A 179 -17.71 -15.84 14.49
N PHE A 180 -17.46 -15.85 13.18
CA PHE A 180 -18.11 -16.73 12.21
C PHE A 180 -17.15 -17.02 11.05
N SER A 181 -17.16 -18.26 10.57
CA SER A 181 -16.40 -18.71 9.41
C SER A 181 -17.24 -19.52 8.44
N PHE A 182 -17.15 -19.21 7.16
CA PHE A 182 -17.68 -20.03 6.08
C PHE A 182 -16.51 -20.39 5.15
N ASP A 183 -15.97 -21.60 5.33
CA ASP A 183 -14.68 -21.99 4.79
C ASP A 183 -14.82 -23.19 3.85
N ALA A 184 -14.25 -23.09 2.65
CA ALA A 184 -14.27 -24.16 1.66
C ALA A 184 -13.51 -25.42 2.10
N GLU A 185 -12.55 -25.30 3.03
CA GLU A 185 -11.83 -26.48 3.56
C GLU A 185 -12.79 -27.40 4.32
N ASN A 186 -13.74 -26.82 5.07
CA ASN A 186 -14.69 -27.54 5.91
C ASN A 186 -16.00 -27.92 5.17
N TYR A 187 -16.15 -27.48 3.90
CA TYR A 187 -17.30 -27.82 3.07
C TYR A 187 -17.10 -29.17 2.39
N ASN A 188 -18.13 -30.05 2.44
CA ASN A 188 -18.18 -31.30 1.65
C ASN A 188 -19.09 -31.12 0.45
N ASP A 189 -18.64 -31.61 -0.70
CA ASP A 189 -19.40 -31.52 -1.94
C ASP A 189 -20.75 -32.20 -1.85
N GLY A 190 -21.79 -31.48 -2.27
CA GLY A 190 -23.17 -31.96 -2.24
C GLY A 190 -23.91 -31.74 -0.91
N ASP A 191 -23.29 -31.19 0.12
CA ASP A 191 -23.96 -30.78 1.34
C ASP A 191 -25.00 -29.69 1.05
N SER A 192 -26.20 -29.82 1.61
CA SER A 192 -27.25 -28.78 1.57
C SER A 192 -27.14 -27.79 2.76
N THR A 193 -26.24 -28.04 3.68
CA THR A 193 -26.05 -27.25 4.89
C THR A 193 -24.59 -27.28 5.29
N TYR A 194 -24.07 -26.12 5.64
CA TYR A 194 -22.78 -25.95 6.27
C TYR A 194 -22.99 -25.50 7.70
N VAL A 195 -22.26 -26.06 8.65
CA VAL A 195 -22.28 -25.64 10.05
C VAL A 195 -20.95 -25.02 10.39
N ASP A 196 -20.96 -23.76 10.80
CA ASP A 196 -19.76 -23.06 11.22
C ASP A 196 -19.23 -23.60 12.55
N ASP A 197 -17.98 -23.98 12.60
CA ASP A 197 -17.32 -24.60 13.76
C ASP A 197 -17.12 -23.62 14.93
N ILE A 198 -17.18 -22.31 14.67
CA ILE A 198 -16.92 -21.27 15.67
C ILE A 198 -18.19 -20.92 16.42
N SER A 199 -19.23 -20.57 15.69
CA SER A 199 -20.52 -20.12 16.28
C SER A 199 -21.60 -21.19 16.33
N GLY A 200 -21.43 -22.29 15.58
CA GLY A 200 -22.46 -23.31 15.38
C GLY A 200 -23.61 -22.86 14.49
N VAL A 201 -23.46 -21.73 13.78
CA VAL A 201 -24.47 -21.22 12.85
C VAL A 201 -24.59 -22.14 11.65
N SER A 202 -25.84 -22.54 11.35
CA SER A 202 -26.15 -23.36 10.20
C SER A 202 -26.46 -22.48 8.98
N VAL A 203 -25.72 -22.68 7.88
CA VAL A 203 -25.84 -21.97 6.61
C VAL A 203 -26.54 -22.90 5.61
N ALA A 204 -27.66 -22.47 5.05
CA ALA A 204 -28.34 -23.24 4.03
C ALA A 204 -27.66 -23.08 2.67
N LEU A 205 -27.38 -24.17 1.97
CA LEU A 205 -26.70 -24.23 0.70
C LEU A 205 -27.62 -24.64 -0.43
N THR A 206 -27.43 -24.08 -1.60
CA THR A 206 -28.15 -24.43 -2.83
C THR A 206 -27.18 -24.51 -3.99
N ASP A 207 -27.10 -25.65 -4.67
CA ASP A 207 -26.36 -25.88 -5.91
C ASP A 207 -24.89 -25.37 -5.87
N ILE A 208 -24.22 -25.54 -4.74
CA ILE A 208 -22.80 -25.23 -4.58
C ILE A 208 -22.03 -26.54 -4.78
N ALA A 209 -21.01 -26.49 -5.64
CA ALA A 209 -20.08 -27.60 -5.85
C ALA A 209 -18.73 -27.32 -5.19
N LYS A 210 -17.97 -28.36 -4.84
CA LYS A 210 -16.56 -28.21 -4.46
C LYS A 210 -15.66 -28.40 -5.68
N GLN A 211 -14.93 -27.38 -6.07
CA GLN A 211 -14.03 -27.41 -7.21
C GLN A 211 -12.70 -26.74 -6.85
N ASP A 212 -11.58 -27.39 -7.12
CA ASP A 212 -10.22 -26.85 -6.90
C ASP A 212 -10.02 -26.24 -5.50
N GLY A 213 -10.55 -26.91 -4.46
CA GLY A 213 -10.46 -26.47 -3.07
C GLY A 213 -11.29 -25.23 -2.73
N ALA A 214 -12.26 -24.88 -3.58
CA ALA A 214 -13.17 -23.75 -3.37
C ALA A 214 -14.64 -24.21 -3.46
N MET A 215 -15.54 -23.40 -2.90
CA MET A 215 -16.98 -23.49 -3.11
C MET A 215 -17.32 -22.77 -4.43
N HIS A 216 -17.72 -23.54 -5.43
CA HIS A 216 -18.06 -23.06 -6.77
C HIS A 216 -19.53 -22.64 -6.86
N PHE A 217 -19.77 -21.36 -7.13
CA PHE A 217 -21.07 -20.77 -7.42
C PHE A 217 -21.26 -20.65 -8.92
N ASN A 218 -22.29 -21.27 -9.46
CA ASN A 218 -22.46 -21.57 -10.90
C ASN A 218 -23.01 -20.40 -11.74
N GLY A 219 -23.31 -19.25 -11.16
CA GLY A 219 -23.85 -18.08 -11.87
C GLY A 219 -25.31 -18.20 -12.30
N THR A 220 -26.05 -19.25 -11.88
CA THR A 220 -27.44 -19.50 -12.30
C THR A 220 -28.41 -19.79 -11.16
N SER A 221 -27.97 -20.52 -10.13
CA SER A 221 -28.82 -20.97 -9.01
C SER A 221 -28.12 -21.03 -7.67
N SER A 222 -26.76 -21.03 -7.66
CA SER A 222 -25.99 -21.23 -6.45
C SER A 222 -26.10 -20.05 -5.49
N LYS A 223 -26.35 -20.39 -4.21
CA LYS A 223 -26.37 -19.43 -3.11
C LYS A 223 -26.13 -20.12 -1.77
N ALA A 224 -25.62 -19.37 -0.81
CA ALA A 224 -25.61 -19.75 0.59
C ALA A 224 -26.37 -18.71 1.41
N ILE A 225 -27.09 -19.14 2.45
CA ILE A 225 -27.92 -18.27 3.27
C ILE A 225 -27.59 -18.46 4.74
N ILE A 226 -27.03 -17.41 5.35
CA ILE A 226 -26.93 -17.28 6.80
C ILE A 226 -28.29 -16.79 7.31
N PRO A 227 -28.98 -17.53 8.21
CA PRO A 227 -30.32 -17.16 8.64
C PRO A 227 -30.37 -15.80 9.35
N ALA A 228 -31.53 -15.16 9.29
CA ALA A 228 -31.79 -13.94 10.07
C ALA A 228 -31.55 -14.19 11.56
N ASN A 229 -30.99 -13.22 12.24
CA ASN A 229 -30.63 -13.26 13.66
C ASN A 229 -29.57 -14.31 14.06
N ALA A 230 -29.09 -15.15 13.15
CA ALA A 230 -28.07 -16.16 13.44
C ALA A 230 -26.80 -15.54 14.05
N LEU A 231 -26.41 -14.37 13.57
CA LEU A 231 -25.24 -13.63 14.06
C LEU A 231 -25.54 -12.67 15.23
N SER A 232 -26.79 -12.53 15.64
CA SER A 232 -27.20 -11.56 16.67
C SER A 232 -26.57 -11.80 18.04
N GLY A 233 -26.41 -13.07 18.43
CA GLY A 233 -25.78 -13.47 19.69
C GLY A 233 -24.27 -13.20 19.70
N ILE A 234 -23.64 -13.35 18.56
CA ILE A 234 -22.21 -13.15 18.34
C ILE A 234 -21.89 -11.65 18.36
N MET A 235 -22.72 -10.87 17.68
CA MET A 235 -22.52 -9.43 17.48
C MET A 235 -23.02 -8.58 18.67
N ALA A 236 -23.85 -9.14 19.54
CA ALA A 236 -24.38 -8.43 20.71
C ALA A 236 -23.35 -8.24 21.81
N SER A 237 -22.30 -9.06 21.86
CA SER A 237 -21.21 -8.94 22.83
C SER A 237 -20.28 -7.75 22.50
N ASN A 238 -20.35 -7.24 21.29
CA ASN A 238 -19.51 -6.15 20.84
C ASN A 238 -20.21 -4.81 21.02
N ASP A 239 -20.08 -4.23 22.21
CA ASP A 239 -20.62 -2.91 22.55
C ASP A 239 -19.90 -1.76 21.79
N GLY A 240 -19.44 -2.07 20.57
CA GLY A 240 -19.29 -1.01 19.65
C GLY A 240 -17.92 -0.55 19.24
N VAL A 241 -16.90 -1.38 19.29
CA VAL A 241 -15.57 -0.94 18.86
C VAL A 241 -15.36 -1.14 17.37
N GLY A 242 -15.90 -2.20 16.77
CA GLY A 242 -15.75 -2.44 15.34
C GLY A 242 -16.32 -3.78 14.88
N LEU A 243 -16.47 -3.91 13.57
CA LEU A 243 -16.91 -5.10 12.89
C LEU A 243 -16.10 -5.28 11.63
N VAL A 244 -15.68 -6.49 11.34
CA VAL A 244 -14.94 -6.79 10.13
C VAL A 244 -15.61 -7.92 9.37
N TYR A 245 -15.86 -7.70 8.08
CA TYR A 245 -16.25 -8.72 7.11
C TYR A 245 -15.09 -8.99 6.17
N GLN A 246 -14.80 -10.26 5.94
CA GLN A 246 -13.80 -10.69 4.97
C GLN A 246 -14.41 -11.69 3.98
N ALA A 247 -14.02 -11.58 2.71
CA ALA A 247 -14.39 -12.52 1.67
C ALA A 247 -13.17 -12.79 0.77
N TYR A 248 -12.74 -14.05 0.67
CA TYR A 248 -11.65 -14.50 -0.18
C TYR A 248 -12.19 -15.34 -1.33
N PHE A 249 -12.21 -14.77 -2.51
CA PHE A 249 -12.84 -15.35 -3.69
C PHE A 249 -12.19 -14.86 -4.98
N LYS A 250 -12.53 -15.51 -6.10
CA LYS A 250 -12.28 -15.00 -7.46
C LYS A 250 -13.59 -14.98 -8.26
N SER A 251 -13.70 -14.06 -9.22
CA SER A 251 -14.78 -14.02 -10.20
C SER A 251 -14.45 -14.92 -11.39
N ASN A 252 -15.43 -15.70 -11.84
CA ASN A 252 -15.29 -16.58 -13.01
C ASN A 252 -15.88 -15.96 -14.29
N ASP A 253 -16.69 -14.89 -14.17
CA ASP A 253 -17.27 -14.16 -15.29
C ASP A 253 -17.06 -12.65 -15.13
N LEU A 254 -16.00 -12.12 -15.74
CA LEU A 254 -15.60 -10.72 -15.63
C LEU A 254 -16.55 -9.75 -16.39
N THR A 255 -17.63 -10.24 -16.94
CA THR A 255 -18.64 -9.41 -17.65
C THR A 255 -19.88 -9.13 -16.80
N LYS A 256 -20.04 -9.82 -15.69
CA LYS A 256 -21.24 -9.76 -14.81
C LYS A 256 -20.94 -9.04 -13.49
N ILE A 257 -22.01 -8.80 -12.74
CA ILE A 257 -21.92 -8.36 -11.36
C ILE A 257 -21.90 -9.58 -10.46
N ASP A 258 -20.90 -9.67 -9.59
CA ASP A 258 -20.85 -10.67 -8.53
C ASP A 258 -21.35 -10.07 -7.22
N HIS A 259 -22.38 -10.67 -6.68
CA HIS A 259 -22.97 -10.32 -5.38
C HIS A 259 -22.41 -11.24 -4.31
N ILE A 260 -21.41 -10.78 -3.59
CA ILE A 260 -20.64 -11.61 -2.66
C ILE A 260 -21.36 -11.74 -1.32
N LEU A 261 -21.72 -10.61 -0.72
CA LEU A 261 -22.45 -10.54 0.54
C LEU A 261 -23.64 -9.60 0.38
N ILE A 262 -24.83 -10.14 0.44
CA ILE A 262 -26.08 -9.39 0.31
C ILE A 262 -26.93 -9.59 1.55
N ASN A 263 -27.39 -8.53 2.14
CA ASN A 263 -28.42 -8.58 3.17
C ASN A 263 -29.80 -8.65 2.50
N ASN A 264 -30.46 -9.79 2.60
CA ASN A 264 -31.70 -10.04 1.89
C ASN A 264 -32.91 -9.60 2.74
N THR A 265 -33.52 -8.48 2.35
CA THR A 265 -34.83 -8.10 2.85
C THR A 265 -35.83 -8.01 1.70
N PRO A 266 -37.12 -8.38 1.91
CA PRO A 266 -38.13 -8.29 0.85
C PRO A 266 -38.32 -6.86 0.30
N GLU A 267 -38.00 -5.85 1.12
CA GLU A 267 -38.32 -4.46 0.83
C GLU A 267 -37.08 -3.65 0.45
N ARG A 268 -35.90 -4.02 0.93
CA ARG A 268 -34.64 -3.33 0.66
C ARG A 268 -33.48 -4.33 0.79
N ALA A 269 -32.76 -4.53 -0.28
CA ALA A 269 -31.55 -5.34 -0.21
C ALA A 269 -30.34 -4.41 -0.06
N PHE A 270 -29.46 -4.79 0.84
CA PHE A 270 -28.22 -4.09 1.10
C PHE A 270 -27.08 -4.88 0.48
N ASN A 271 -26.32 -4.26 -0.40
CA ASN A 271 -25.09 -4.84 -0.91
C ASN A 271 -23.97 -4.59 0.11
N LEU A 272 -23.65 -5.59 0.93
CA LEU A 272 -22.47 -5.51 1.79
C LEU A 272 -21.19 -5.50 0.96
N LEU A 273 -21.12 -6.33 -0.08
CA LEU A 273 -20.01 -6.40 -1.02
C LEU A 273 -20.49 -6.93 -2.37
N SER A 274 -20.23 -6.19 -3.44
CA SER A 274 -20.42 -6.63 -4.83
C SER A 274 -19.29 -6.16 -5.71
N ILE A 275 -18.89 -6.98 -6.67
CA ILE A 275 -17.93 -6.62 -7.72
C ILE A 275 -18.72 -6.35 -9.00
N ARG A 276 -18.57 -5.17 -9.57
CA ARG A 276 -19.20 -4.73 -10.81
C ARG A 276 -18.19 -4.80 -11.96
N ASN A 277 -17.94 -6.03 -12.42
CA ASN A 277 -16.87 -6.33 -13.37
C ASN A 277 -16.92 -5.46 -14.64
N ALA A 278 -18.09 -5.33 -15.25
CA ALA A 278 -18.26 -4.53 -16.47
C ALA A 278 -17.98 -3.02 -16.28
N GLN A 279 -18.02 -2.51 -15.05
CA GLN A 279 -17.75 -1.12 -14.69
C GLN A 279 -16.36 -0.93 -14.11
N ASN A 280 -15.62 -1.99 -13.83
CA ASN A 280 -14.36 -1.99 -13.08
C ASN A 280 -14.51 -1.32 -11.70
N GLU A 281 -15.53 -1.73 -10.94
CA GLU A 281 -15.85 -1.16 -9.64
C GLU A 281 -16.11 -2.22 -8.59
N VAL A 282 -15.72 -1.95 -7.35
CA VAL A 282 -16.27 -2.60 -6.16
C VAL A 282 -17.34 -1.70 -5.56
N ARG A 283 -18.47 -2.29 -5.24
CA ARG A 283 -19.59 -1.61 -4.58
C ARG A 283 -19.75 -2.09 -3.16
N ILE A 284 -19.77 -1.14 -2.24
CA ILE A 284 -20.18 -1.35 -0.86
C ILE A 284 -21.41 -0.47 -0.63
N GLY A 285 -22.48 -1.06 -0.10
CA GLY A 285 -23.69 -0.31 0.09
C GLY A 285 -24.49 -0.79 1.27
N PHE A 286 -25.20 0.15 1.89
CA PHE A 286 -26.09 -0.07 3.02
C PHE A 286 -27.34 0.78 2.81
N GLY A 287 -28.48 0.13 2.69
CA GLY A 287 -29.73 0.79 2.37
C GLY A 287 -29.75 1.36 0.94
N GLU A 288 -30.15 2.59 0.81
CA GLU A 288 -30.25 3.28 -0.49
C GLU A 288 -28.94 3.97 -0.91
N THR A 289 -27.93 3.95 -0.05
CA THR A 289 -26.65 4.60 -0.31
C THR A 289 -25.58 3.59 -0.68
N PHE A 290 -25.04 3.74 -1.88
CA PHE A 290 -23.93 2.92 -2.37
C PHE A 290 -22.68 3.78 -2.52
N ILE A 291 -21.52 3.13 -2.32
CA ILE A 291 -20.22 3.70 -2.63
C ILE A 291 -19.58 2.78 -3.66
N ASP A 292 -19.34 3.32 -4.83
CA ASP A 292 -18.63 2.66 -5.91
C ASP A 292 -17.19 3.15 -5.92
N MET A 293 -16.26 2.22 -5.95
CA MET A 293 -14.81 2.49 -5.93
C MET A 293 -14.17 1.81 -7.12
N PRO A 294 -13.21 2.45 -7.80
CA PRO A 294 -12.48 1.82 -8.89
C PRO A 294 -11.80 0.52 -8.42
N TYR A 295 -12.03 -0.56 -9.15
CA TYR A 295 -11.39 -1.85 -8.92
C TYR A 295 -11.31 -2.62 -10.24
N ASN A 296 -10.11 -2.97 -10.67
CA ASN A 296 -9.90 -3.79 -11.86
C ASN A 296 -9.75 -5.25 -11.45
N ASN A 297 -10.82 -6.02 -11.63
CA ASN A 297 -10.81 -7.45 -11.36
C ASN A 297 -10.02 -8.20 -12.44
N ASP A 298 -9.00 -8.93 -12.05
CA ASP A 298 -8.11 -9.69 -12.93
C ASP A 298 -8.46 -11.19 -13.04
N GLY A 299 -9.50 -11.63 -12.31
CA GLY A 299 -9.94 -13.03 -12.28
C GLY A 299 -9.13 -13.92 -11.34
N ASN A 300 -8.23 -13.36 -10.55
CA ASN A 300 -7.51 -14.08 -9.51
C ASN A 300 -8.25 -14.04 -8.17
N TYR A 301 -7.75 -14.82 -7.20
CA TYR A 301 -8.26 -14.77 -5.83
C TYR A 301 -7.79 -13.50 -5.12
N HIS A 302 -8.75 -12.77 -4.53
CA HIS A 302 -8.48 -11.58 -3.72
C HIS A 302 -9.24 -11.64 -2.40
N LEU A 303 -8.60 -11.16 -1.32
CA LEU A 303 -9.24 -10.97 -0.03
C LEU A 303 -9.77 -9.54 0.10
N PHE A 304 -11.08 -9.39 0.06
CA PHE A 304 -11.75 -8.15 0.40
C PHE A 304 -12.04 -8.11 1.90
N THR A 305 -11.60 -7.05 2.56
CA THR A 305 -11.87 -6.82 3.98
C THR A 305 -12.56 -5.47 4.16
N ILE A 306 -13.78 -5.50 4.72
CA ILE A 306 -14.53 -4.31 5.11
C ILE A 306 -14.43 -4.19 6.61
N ARG A 307 -13.75 -3.15 7.09
CA ARG A 307 -13.58 -2.85 8.50
C ARG A 307 -14.37 -1.61 8.87
N TYR A 308 -15.32 -1.78 9.77
CA TYR A 308 -16.12 -0.69 10.31
C TYR A 308 -15.59 -0.26 11.68
N ASN A 309 -15.50 1.05 11.88
CA ASN A 309 -15.15 1.66 13.16
C ASN A 309 -16.33 2.50 13.67
N LYS A 310 -16.94 2.06 14.76
CA LYS A 310 -18.11 2.73 15.35
C LYS A 310 -17.74 4.08 15.99
N ALA A 311 -16.53 4.24 16.52
CA ALA A 311 -16.12 5.47 17.22
C ALA A 311 -16.10 6.68 16.27
N VAL A 312 -15.62 6.48 15.03
CA VAL A 312 -15.58 7.53 13.99
C VAL A 312 -16.74 7.41 13.02
N LYS A 313 -17.62 6.41 13.18
CA LYS A 313 -18.72 6.08 12.25
C LYS A 313 -18.23 5.98 10.80
N GLY A 314 -17.08 5.35 10.59
CA GLY A 314 -16.42 5.24 9.31
C GLY A 314 -16.10 3.80 8.93
N PHE A 315 -15.76 3.56 7.68
CA PHE A 315 -15.29 2.25 7.23
C PHE A 315 -14.03 2.35 6.38
N ASN A 316 -13.30 1.24 6.35
CA ASN A 316 -12.16 1.02 5.48
C ASN A 316 -12.43 -0.19 4.60
N LEU A 317 -11.99 -0.13 3.35
CA LEU A 317 -11.89 -1.27 2.45
C LEU A 317 -10.42 -1.60 2.23
N PHE A 318 -10.08 -2.86 2.44
CA PHE A 318 -8.77 -3.42 2.11
C PHE A 318 -8.96 -4.46 1.01
N VAL A 319 -7.97 -4.56 0.12
CA VAL A 319 -7.84 -5.65 -0.84
C VAL A 319 -6.44 -6.24 -0.64
N ASP A 320 -6.38 -7.56 -0.42
CA ASP A 320 -5.14 -8.29 -0.18
C ASP A 320 -4.28 -7.71 0.95
N GLY A 321 -4.94 -7.25 2.00
CA GLY A 321 -4.31 -6.66 3.17
C GLY A 321 -3.99 -5.18 3.04
N GLU A 322 -4.03 -4.59 1.83
CA GLU A 322 -3.70 -3.20 1.56
C GLU A 322 -4.94 -2.30 1.65
N LEU A 323 -4.82 -1.16 2.32
CA LEU A 323 -5.91 -0.17 2.42
C LEU A 323 -6.12 0.52 1.07
N VAL A 324 -7.29 0.30 0.45
CA VAL A 324 -7.64 0.90 -0.86
C VAL A 324 -8.64 2.04 -0.74
N TYR A 325 -9.44 2.09 0.32
CA TYR A 325 -10.43 3.13 0.52
C TYR A 325 -10.74 3.37 2.00
N SER A 326 -11.00 4.63 2.36
CA SER A 326 -11.43 5.04 3.70
C SER A 326 -12.51 6.12 3.60
N LYS A 327 -13.54 6.01 4.43
CA LYS A 327 -14.60 7.01 4.52
C LYS A 327 -15.06 7.19 5.96
N ASP A 328 -14.97 8.41 6.45
CA ASP A 328 -15.49 8.82 7.75
C ASP A 328 -16.95 9.26 7.69
N ALA A 329 -17.60 9.28 8.84
CA ALA A 329 -18.98 9.72 9.03
C ALA A 329 -20.03 8.96 8.17
N TYR A 330 -19.77 7.70 7.87
CA TYR A 330 -20.67 6.81 7.16
C TYR A 330 -20.89 5.53 7.96
N ASN A 331 -22.12 5.24 8.34
CA ASN A 331 -22.46 4.04 9.10
C ASN A 331 -23.02 2.94 8.19
N PRO A 332 -22.19 1.98 7.78
CA PRO A 332 -22.61 0.96 6.85
C PRO A 332 -23.39 -0.20 7.48
N ILE A 333 -23.46 -0.30 8.80
CA ILE A 333 -24.01 -1.45 9.51
C ILE A 333 -25.39 -1.16 10.11
N TYR A 334 -25.71 0.13 10.23
CA TYR A 334 -26.89 0.58 10.93
C TYR A 334 -27.88 1.23 9.98
N ASP A 335 -29.07 0.65 9.85
CA ASP A 335 -30.17 1.27 9.15
C ASP A 335 -30.74 2.41 10.02
N GLU A 336 -30.48 3.65 9.63
CA GLU A 336 -30.94 4.82 10.37
C GLU A 336 -32.48 4.94 10.41
N GLU A 337 -33.18 4.35 9.46
CA GLU A 337 -34.63 4.40 9.34
C GLU A 337 -35.29 3.31 10.20
N THR A 338 -34.82 2.08 10.10
CA THR A 338 -35.36 0.96 10.91
C THR A 338 -34.76 0.85 12.29
N LYS A 339 -33.66 1.59 12.56
CA LYS A 339 -32.86 1.49 13.80
C LYS A 339 -32.35 0.07 14.06
N GLU A 340 -32.23 -0.73 13.02
CA GLU A 340 -31.74 -2.12 13.11
C GLU A 340 -30.33 -2.26 12.52
N LEU A 341 -29.59 -3.17 13.08
CA LEU A 341 -28.28 -3.54 12.57
C LEU A 341 -28.44 -4.52 11.41
N ALA A 342 -27.65 -4.35 10.35
CA ALA A 342 -27.72 -5.15 9.12
C ALA A 342 -27.63 -6.68 9.37
N TYR A 343 -26.89 -7.10 10.40
CA TYR A 343 -26.70 -8.51 10.74
C TYR A 343 -27.94 -9.21 11.35
N LYS A 344 -28.99 -8.47 11.73
CA LYS A 344 -30.24 -9.07 12.17
C LYS A 344 -31.03 -9.72 11.06
N LYS A 345 -30.65 -9.43 9.81
CA LYS A 345 -31.32 -9.96 8.62
C LYS A 345 -30.52 -11.12 8.02
N ALA A 346 -31.15 -11.93 7.20
CA ALA A 346 -30.43 -13.00 6.51
C ALA A 346 -29.36 -12.43 5.58
N ILE A 347 -28.16 -13.02 5.58
CA ILE A 347 -27.09 -12.69 4.65
C ILE A 347 -27.08 -13.76 3.55
N VAL A 348 -27.18 -13.33 2.31
CA VAL A 348 -27.04 -14.20 1.14
C VAL A 348 -25.67 -14.03 0.53
N ILE A 349 -25.02 -15.16 0.28
CA ILE A 349 -23.71 -15.26 -0.34
C ILE A 349 -23.89 -15.71 -1.77
N GLY A 350 -23.23 -15.06 -2.72
CA GLY A 350 -23.18 -15.47 -4.12
C GLY A 350 -24.46 -15.22 -4.91
N ALA A 351 -25.45 -14.54 -4.36
CA ALA A 351 -26.68 -14.24 -5.10
C ALA A 351 -27.41 -13.00 -4.59
N TYR A 352 -28.24 -12.43 -5.47
CA TYR A 352 -29.24 -11.43 -5.12
C TYR A 352 -30.64 -11.96 -5.54
N PRO A 353 -31.27 -12.79 -4.70
CA PRO A 353 -32.45 -13.59 -5.10
C PRO A 353 -33.64 -12.74 -5.50
N ALA A 354 -33.84 -11.55 -4.89
CA ALA A 354 -34.95 -10.67 -5.20
C ALA A 354 -35.02 -10.25 -6.69
N TYR A 355 -33.87 -10.26 -7.37
CA TYR A 355 -33.73 -9.92 -8.78
C TYR A 355 -33.24 -11.09 -9.64
N SER A 356 -33.17 -12.29 -9.09
CA SER A 356 -32.68 -13.50 -9.78
C SER A 356 -31.27 -13.34 -10.35
N PHE A 357 -30.42 -12.59 -9.66
CA PHE A 357 -28.99 -12.47 -9.98
C PHE A 357 -28.20 -13.49 -9.17
N TYR A 358 -27.35 -14.24 -9.86
CA TYR A 358 -26.48 -15.25 -9.29
C TYR A 358 -25.06 -15.00 -9.75
N SER A 359 -24.12 -15.08 -8.81
CA SER A 359 -22.70 -14.85 -9.05
C SER A 359 -22.00 -16.10 -9.56
N SER A 360 -21.05 -15.91 -10.44
CA SER A 360 -20.14 -16.96 -10.91
C SER A 360 -18.79 -16.75 -10.26
N ILE A 361 -18.61 -17.36 -9.07
CA ILE A 361 -17.42 -17.18 -8.24
C ILE A 361 -16.92 -18.50 -7.68
N ASP A 362 -15.63 -18.55 -7.40
CA ASP A 362 -15.04 -19.57 -6.55
C ASP A 362 -14.68 -18.91 -5.22
N LEU A 363 -15.36 -19.34 -4.16
CA LEU A 363 -15.22 -18.80 -2.81
C LEU A 363 -14.39 -19.76 -1.95
N LYS A 364 -13.34 -19.24 -1.31
CA LYS A 364 -12.54 -20.00 -0.35
C LYS A 364 -12.92 -19.74 1.08
N HIS A 365 -13.21 -18.46 1.42
CA HIS A 365 -13.44 -18.07 2.81
C HIS A 365 -14.35 -16.85 2.93
N ILE A 366 -15.24 -16.88 3.93
CA ILE A 366 -15.87 -15.69 4.50
C ILE A 366 -15.64 -15.71 6.00
N GLY A 367 -15.07 -14.62 6.52
CA GLY A 367 -14.85 -14.40 7.95
C GLY A 367 -15.61 -13.18 8.46
N ILE A 368 -16.16 -13.29 9.67
CA ILE A 368 -16.78 -12.16 10.38
C ILE A 368 -16.14 -12.07 11.76
N TYR A 369 -15.60 -10.89 12.07
CA TYR A 369 -15.03 -10.59 13.36
C TYR A 369 -15.94 -9.66 14.14
N ASP A 370 -16.09 -9.92 15.42
CA ASP A 370 -16.88 -9.11 16.34
C ASP A 370 -16.06 -7.99 17.01
N ARG A 371 -14.89 -7.70 16.48
CA ARG A 371 -13.97 -6.66 16.94
C ARG A 371 -13.31 -5.90 15.80
N TYR A 372 -12.67 -4.80 16.13
CA TYR A 372 -11.79 -4.08 15.22
C TYR A 372 -10.49 -4.86 15.01
N LEU A 373 -10.08 -5.05 13.76
CA LEU A 373 -8.76 -5.57 13.40
C LEU A 373 -7.82 -4.42 13.05
N SER A 374 -6.57 -4.49 13.46
CA SER A 374 -5.53 -3.57 13.01
C SER A 374 -5.18 -3.84 11.52
N ASP A 375 -4.41 -2.95 10.90
CA ASP A 375 -3.96 -3.15 9.52
C ASP A 375 -3.03 -4.37 9.43
N GLU A 376 -2.20 -4.59 10.45
CA GLU A 376 -1.32 -5.76 10.54
C GLU A 376 -2.12 -7.06 10.67
N GLU A 377 -3.19 -7.09 11.45
CA GLU A 377 -4.07 -8.25 11.59
C GLU A 377 -4.84 -8.55 10.29
N ILE A 378 -5.23 -7.52 9.54
CA ILE A 378 -5.86 -7.68 8.22
C ILE A 378 -4.86 -8.26 7.22
N MET A 379 -3.62 -7.77 7.20
CA MET A 379 -2.54 -8.33 6.39
C MET A 379 -2.23 -9.77 6.81
N GLN A 380 -2.19 -10.06 8.12
CA GLN A 380 -2.04 -11.40 8.66
C GLN A 380 -3.09 -12.36 8.09
N ASN A 381 -4.37 -11.96 8.08
CA ASN A 381 -5.45 -12.77 7.55
C ASN A 381 -5.29 -13.04 6.04
N TYR A 382 -4.88 -12.04 5.27
CA TYR A 382 -4.57 -12.23 3.85
C TYR A 382 -3.47 -13.28 3.64
N LEU A 383 -2.38 -13.18 4.40
CA LEU A 383 -1.27 -14.12 4.29
C LEU A 383 -1.69 -15.54 4.72
N ALA A 384 -2.51 -15.65 5.79
CA ALA A 384 -3.04 -16.94 6.24
C ALA A 384 -3.90 -17.63 5.16
N LEU A 385 -4.73 -16.87 4.46
CA LEU A 385 -5.62 -17.40 3.43
C LEU A 385 -4.90 -17.62 2.10
N SER A 386 -4.02 -16.72 1.68
CA SER A 386 -3.29 -16.83 0.42
C SER A 386 -2.22 -17.94 0.44
N SER A 387 -1.67 -18.29 1.61
CA SER A 387 -0.72 -19.40 1.76
C SER A 387 -1.34 -20.79 1.56
N LYS A 388 -2.66 -20.88 1.48
CA LYS A 388 -3.43 -22.13 1.26
C LYS A 388 -3.80 -22.35 -0.22
N LEU A 389 -3.22 -21.58 -1.14
CA LEU A 389 -3.44 -21.69 -2.60
C LEU A 389 -2.62 -22.88 -3.22
#